data_c076460609e0ccf6f2385c72320f9640
#
_entry.id   c076460609e0ccf6f2385c72320f9640
#
_cell.length_a   1.000
_cell.length_b   1.000
_cell.length_c   1.000
_cell.angle_alpha   90.00
_cell.angle_beta   90.00
_cell.angle_gamma   90.00
#
_symmetry.space_group_name_H-M   'P 1'
#
loop_
_entity.id
_entity.type
_entity.pdbx_description
1 polymer ?
#
loop_
_entity_poly.entity_id
_entity_poly.type
_entity_poly.pdbx_seq_one_letter_code
_entity_poly.pdbx_strand_id
1 'polypeptide(L)'
;MEQMIKRKYLKYLIDCNANTIDALKKINTLGGASLIVTKNKNILAGILSSRDLRKAILANTITNKKIKKIYNSDPKFIYSDELKKKIKEIIFNINKINIIPVVEKKTKKITDILTNDKINLLKKKKKNRLKASVVIMAGGRGERLMPYTSVLPKPLLPINEKPTIQHIIDKFYQYTPENLFVTINYKSEILESYLKEFRKKNTSISIITIKEKKPLGTAGSLFFIKKQLKDNFFLTNCDTIINSDYNEIYSHHIKKKNDITIVTAIKKFEVPYGVCTVSNNNFSMKEKPKFSYNANTGFYVIKKDCLKVLKKEEHLNFNDFLLNCQKQNKKIGIFEINENRWTDVGQMKEYKKNINKQV
;
A
#
# COMPACT_ATOMS: atom_id res chain seq x y z
N MET A 1 -7.95 -11.19 29.55
CA MET A 1 -7.45 -11.05 28.14
C MET A 1 -7.36 -12.40 27.42
N GLU A 2 -6.94 -13.49 28.07
CA GLU A 2 -6.85 -14.85 27.47
C GLU A 2 -8.19 -15.46 27.04
N GLN A 3 -9.27 -15.27 27.80
CA GLN A 3 -10.60 -15.79 27.43
C GLN A 3 -11.24 -15.09 26.24
N MET A 4 -10.98 -13.78 26.02
CA MET A 4 -11.50 -13.06 24.87
C MET A 4 -10.83 -13.47 23.53
N ILE A 5 -9.55 -13.81 23.55
CA ILE A 5 -8.83 -14.31 22.38
C ILE A 5 -9.40 -15.68 21.96
N LYS A 6 -9.65 -16.58 22.89
CA LYS A 6 -10.24 -17.90 22.64
C LYS A 6 -11.63 -17.84 21.98
N ARG A 7 -12.51 -16.91 22.36
CA ARG A 7 -13.82 -16.75 21.72
C ARG A 7 -13.74 -16.22 20.28
N LYS A 8 -12.79 -15.37 19.96
CA LYS A 8 -12.68 -14.73 18.64
C LYS A 8 -12.28 -15.69 17.52
N TYR A 9 -11.55 -16.77 17.79
CA TYR A 9 -11.13 -17.72 16.77
C TYR A 9 -12.00 -18.98 16.68
N LEU A 10 -12.91 -19.23 17.64
CA LEU A 10 -13.88 -20.35 17.57
C LEU A 10 -14.71 -20.36 16.29
N LYS A 11 -14.97 -19.18 15.72
CA LYS A 11 -15.67 -19.03 14.45
C LYS A 11 -14.93 -19.68 13.26
N TYR A 12 -13.62 -19.84 13.32
CA TYR A 12 -12.81 -20.46 12.26
C TYR A 12 -12.61 -21.97 12.44
N LEU A 13 -13.02 -22.56 13.58
CA LEU A 13 -12.85 -23.98 13.85
C LEU A 13 -14.04 -24.78 13.34
N ILE A 14 -13.79 -25.97 12.83
CA ILE A 14 -14.83 -26.97 12.47
C ILE A 14 -14.38 -28.36 12.87
N ASP A 15 -15.29 -29.19 13.33
CA ASP A 15 -14.98 -30.59 13.67
C ASP A 15 -14.72 -31.42 12.42
N CYS A 16 -13.79 -32.35 12.47
CA CYS A 16 -13.44 -33.22 11.35
C CYS A 16 -14.59 -34.16 10.91
N ASN A 17 -15.58 -34.38 11.76
CA ASN A 17 -16.79 -35.14 11.48
C ASN A 17 -17.96 -34.30 10.99
N ALA A 18 -17.80 -32.97 10.88
CA ALA A 18 -18.83 -32.08 10.34
C ALA A 18 -19.21 -32.47 8.91
N ASN A 19 -20.42 -32.10 8.50
CA ASN A 19 -20.84 -32.32 7.12
C ASN A 19 -20.37 -31.16 6.19
N THR A 20 -20.38 -31.43 4.91
CA THR A 20 -19.91 -30.51 3.88
C THR A 20 -20.78 -29.26 3.77
N ILE A 21 -22.08 -29.38 4.03
CA ILE A 21 -23.03 -28.26 3.97
C ILE A 21 -22.74 -27.27 5.10
N ASP A 22 -22.51 -27.75 6.31
CA ASP A 22 -22.18 -26.88 7.44
C ASP A 22 -20.83 -26.18 7.24
N ALA A 23 -19.86 -26.88 6.67
CA ALA A 23 -18.59 -26.28 6.29
C ALA A 23 -18.77 -25.18 5.25
N LEU A 24 -19.59 -25.39 4.22
CA LEU A 24 -19.89 -24.40 3.18
C LEU A 24 -20.58 -23.17 3.74
N LYS A 25 -21.63 -23.37 4.57
CA LYS A 25 -22.32 -22.28 5.26
C LYS A 25 -21.35 -21.44 6.08
N LYS A 26 -20.48 -22.13 6.86
CA LYS A 26 -19.50 -21.45 7.72
C LYS A 26 -18.44 -20.69 6.94
N ILE A 27 -17.93 -21.21 5.82
CA ILE A 27 -17.01 -20.50 4.93
C ILE A 27 -17.67 -19.26 4.32
N ASN A 28 -18.93 -19.35 3.89
CA ASN A 28 -19.68 -18.22 3.33
C ASN A 28 -19.89 -17.11 4.37
N THR A 29 -20.27 -17.44 5.61
CA THR A 29 -20.43 -16.44 6.69
C THR A 29 -19.11 -15.74 7.06
N LEU A 30 -17.96 -16.35 6.75
CA LEU A 30 -16.63 -15.79 6.97
C LEU A 30 -16.04 -15.10 5.73
N GLY A 31 -16.86 -14.81 4.71
CA GLY A 31 -16.42 -14.14 3.49
C GLY A 31 -15.43 -14.96 2.65
N GLY A 32 -15.60 -16.29 2.61
CA GLY A 32 -14.73 -17.19 1.84
C GLY A 32 -13.42 -17.58 2.55
N ALA A 33 -13.27 -17.28 3.84
CA ALA A 33 -12.09 -17.67 4.61
C ALA A 33 -12.00 -19.21 4.76
N SER A 34 -10.77 -19.72 4.88
CA SER A 34 -10.55 -21.14 5.18
C SER A 34 -10.94 -21.47 6.63
N LEU A 35 -11.33 -22.73 6.89
CA LEU A 35 -11.62 -23.25 8.21
C LEU A 35 -10.47 -24.14 8.71
N ILE A 36 -10.20 -24.08 10.01
CA ILE A 36 -9.28 -24.98 10.67
C ILE A 36 -10.07 -26.18 11.14
N VAL A 37 -9.69 -27.35 10.66
CA VAL A 37 -10.33 -28.62 11.03
C VAL A 37 -9.69 -29.14 12.29
N THR A 38 -10.53 -29.51 13.27
CA THR A 38 -10.11 -30.01 14.58
C THR A 38 -10.64 -31.38 14.86
N LYS A 39 -9.92 -32.12 15.68
CA LYS A 39 -10.36 -33.38 16.33
C LYS A 39 -10.23 -33.23 17.85
N ASN A 40 -10.98 -34.05 18.63
CA ASN A 40 -10.88 -34.12 20.10
C ASN A 40 -10.82 -32.71 20.76
N LYS A 41 -11.80 -31.86 20.48
CA LYS A 41 -11.96 -30.54 21.12
C LYS A 41 -10.75 -29.61 21.04
N ASN A 42 -10.14 -29.40 19.87
CA ASN A 42 -9.10 -28.37 19.55
C ASN A 42 -7.72 -28.89 19.12
N ILE A 43 -7.55 -30.16 18.84
CA ILE A 43 -6.32 -30.67 18.24
C ILE A 43 -6.40 -30.39 16.73
N LEU A 44 -5.34 -29.83 16.14
CA LEU A 44 -5.27 -29.56 14.70
C LEU A 44 -5.34 -30.87 13.91
N ALA A 45 -6.32 -30.99 13.01
CA ALA A 45 -6.47 -32.09 12.07
C ALA A 45 -6.17 -31.69 10.63
N GLY A 46 -6.40 -30.41 10.28
CA GLY A 46 -6.15 -29.94 8.93
C GLY A 46 -6.71 -28.53 8.66
N ILE A 47 -6.73 -28.15 7.39
CA ILE A 47 -7.37 -26.91 6.89
C ILE A 47 -8.30 -27.26 5.73
N LEU A 48 -9.48 -26.67 5.73
CA LEU A 48 -10.47 -26.76 4.67
C LEU A 48 -10.67 -25.40 4.02
N SER A 49 -10.38 -25.29 2.74
CA SER A 49 -10.54 -24.07 1.96
C SER A 49 -11.76 -24.13 1.03
N SER A 50 -12.21 -22.96 0.55
CA SER A 50 -13.22 -22.86 -0.52
C SER A 50 -12.82 -23.62 -1.79
N ARG A 51 -11.51 -23.76 -2.05
CA ARG A 51 -10.98 -24.51 -3.20
C ARG A 51 -11.20 -26.02 -3.00
N ASP A 52 -11.00 -26.52 -1.80
CA ASP A 52 -11.16 -27.95 -1.49
C ASP A 52 -12.64 -28.35 -1.62
N LEU A 53 -13.54 -27.49 -1.13
CA LEU A 53 -14.99 -27.68 -1.31
C LEU A 53 -15.40 -27.67 -2.77
N ARG A 54 -14.89 -26.70 -3.57
CA ARG A 54 -15.17 -26.64 -5.01
C ARG A 54 -14.70 -27.89 -5.74
N LYS A 55 -13.50 -28.39 -5.43
CA LYS A 55 -13.00 -29.64 -6.01
C LYS A 55 -13.91 -30.83 -5.66
N ALA A 56 -14.38 -30.90 -4.44
CA ALA A 56 -15.25 -31.97 -3.99
C ALA A 56 -16.65 -31.90 -4.65
N ILE A 57 -17.17 -30.69 -4.92
CA ILE A 57 -18.41 -30.46 -5.69
C ILE A 57 -18.25 -31.01 -7.12
N LEU A 58 -17.18 -30.59 -7.81
CA LEU A 58 -16.89 -30.99 -9.19
C LEU A 58 -16.68 -32.50 -9.33
N ALA A 59 -16.17 -33.18 -8.29
CA ALA A 59 -15.99 -34.60 -8.25
C ALA A 59 -17.28 -35.39 -7.83
N ASN A 60 -18.46 -34.73 -7.79
CA ASN A 60 -19.73 -35.32 -7.35
C ASN A 60 -19.67 -36.02 -5.98
N THR A 61 -18.73 -35.60 -5.10
CA THR A 61 -18.53 -36.21 -3.79
C THR A 61 -19.30 -35.51 -2.67
N ILE A 62 -20.11 -34.47 -3.01
CA ILE A 62 -20.86 -33.63 -2.08
C ILE A 62 -22.35 -34.02 -2.04
N THR A 63 -22.68 -35.13 -1.52
CA THR A 63 -24.03 -35.35 -0.99
C THR A 63 -23.90 -35.85 0.46
N ASN A 64 -24.20 -34.99 1.40
CA ASN A 64 -24.25 -35.28 2.88
C ASN A 64 -23.03 -36.00 3.48
N LYS A 65 -21.86 -35.96 2.83
CA LYS A 65 -20.66 -36.63 3.30
C LYS A 65 -19.86 -35.76 4.27
N LYS A 66 -19.23 -36.40 5.24
CA LYS A 66 -18.34 -35.78 6.23
C LYS A 66 -17.13 -35.16 5.53
N ILE A 67 -16.63 -34.01 6.04
CA ILE A 67 -15.46 -33.30 5.48
C ILE A 67 -14.15 -34.07 5.59
N LYS A 68 -14.12 -35.21 6.32
CA LYS A 68 -12.93 -36.00 6.66
C LYS A 68 -12.06 -36.40 5.47
N LYS A 69 -12.60 -36.52 4.26
CA LYS A 69 -11.89 -36.85 3.02
C LYS A 69 -11.58 -35.63 2.14
N ILE A 70 -11.94 -34.42 2.56
CA ILE A 70 -11.93 -33.22 1.72
C ILE A 70 -10.88 -32.21 2.16
N TYR A 71 -10.61 -32.08 3.46
CA TYR A 71 -9.66 -31.11 3.98
C TYR A 71 -8.19 -31.54 3.76
N ASN A 72 -7.30 -30.55 3.66
CA ASN A 72 -5.86 -30.80 3.65
C ASN A 72 -5.39 -31.22 5.05
N SER A 73 -4.92 -32.46 5.19
CA SER A 73 -4.45 -33.05 6.46
C SER A 73 -3.01 -32.66 6.82
N ASP A 74 -2.25 -32.07 5.88
CA ASP A 74 -0.91 -31.53 6.13
C ASP A 74 -0.89 -30.00 5.95
N PRO A 75 -1.52 -29.24 6.85
CA PRO A 75 -1.57 -27.78 6.76
C PRO A 75 -0.28 -27.17 7.26
N LYS A 76 0.10 -26.03 6.70
CA LYS A 76 1.14 -25.19 7.30
C LYS A 76 0.64 -24.63 8.63
N PHE A 77 1.41 -24.81 9.69
CA PHE A 77 1.14 -24.29 11.04
C PHE A 77 2.43 -23.78 11.69
N ILE A 78 2.30 -23.14 12.85
CA ILE A 78 3.42 -22.60 13.62
C ILE A 78 3.32 -23.11 15.05
N TYR A 79 4.44 -23.46 15.65
CA TYR A 79 4.49 -23.72 17.08
C TYR A 79 4.42 -22.42 17.89
N SER A 80 3.73 -22.45 19.02
CA SER A 80 3.50 -21.27 19.86
C SER A 80 4.80 -20.65 20.39
N ASP A 81 5.80 -21.47 20.69
CA ASP A 81 7.14 -21.05 21.12
C ASP A 81 7.98 -20.43 20.00
N GLU A 82 7.73 -20.81 18.74
CA GLU A 82 8.42 -20.28 17.56
C GLU A 82 7.74 -19.04 16.97
N LEU A 83 6.55 -18.67 17.44
CA LEU A 83 5.70 -17.64 16.86
C LEU A 83 6.45 -16.28 16.68
N LYS A 84 7.24 -15.87 17.69
CA LYS A 84 8.00 -14.61 17.63
C LYS A 84 9.10 -14.61 16.57
N LYS A 85 9.74 -15.76 16.32
CA LYS A 85 10.81 -15.90 15.31
C LYS A 85 10.22 -15.97 13.89
N LYS A 86 9.24 -16.85 13.70
CA LYS A 86 8.62 -17.13 12.38
C LYS A 86 7.66 -16.03 11.87
N ILE A 87 7.13 -15.19 12.74
CA ILE A 87 6.30 -14.05 12.31
C ILE A 87 7.01 -13.18 11.27
N LYS A 88 8.33 -12.98 11.36
CA LYS A 88 9.09 -12.19 10.38
C LYS A 88 9.11 -12.85 9.00
N GLU A 89 9.34 -14.15 8.92
CA GLU A 89 9.37 -14.93 7.67
C GLU A 89 7.97 -15.02 7.03
N ILE A 90 6.96 -15.22 7.87
CA ILE A 90 5.56 -15.31 7.45
C ILE A 90 5.08 -13.98 6.86
N ILE A 91 5.46 -12.87 7.47
CA ILE A 91 5.16 -11.51 6.98
C ILE A 91 5.70 -11.30 5.56
N PHE A 92 6.85 -11.90 5.22
CA PHE A 92 7.46 -11.81 3.89
C PHE A 92 6.80 -12.73 2.85
N ASN A 93 6.33 -13.90 3.24
CA ASN A 93 5.89 -14.96 2.31
C ASN A 93 4.37 -15.09 2.13
N ILE A 94 3.55 -14.28 2.83
CA ILE A 94 2.08 -14.44 2.86
C ILE A 94 1.36 -13.60 1.78
N ASN A 95 1.56 -13.88 0.52
CA ASN A 95 0.62 -13.39 -0.51
C ASN A 95 -0.47 -14.42 -0.88
N LYS A 96 -0.50 -15.63 -0.25
CA LYS A 96 -1.40 -16.73 -0.65
C LYS A 96 -2.08 -17.49 0.49
N ILE A 97 -1.84 -17.18 1.77
CA ILE A 97 -2.36 -17.96 2.89
C ILE A 97 -3.31 -17.11 3.72
N ASN A 98 -4.60 -17.46 3.76
CA ASN A 98 -5.63 -16.69 4.46
C ASN A 98 -5.67 -16.93 5.98
N ILE A 99 -5.17 -18.07 6.44
CA ILE A 99 -5.22 -18.48 7.85
C ILE A 99 -4.08 -19.44 8.19
N ILE A 100 -3.40 -19.25 9.34
CA ILE A 100 -2.35 -20.14 9.84
C ILE A 100 -2.68 -20.52 11.30
N PRO A 101 -2.84 -21.80 11.61
CA PRO A 101 -2.98 -22.27 12.99
C PRO A 101 -1.67 -22.08 13.76
N VAL A 102 -1.80 -21.67 15.03
CA VAL A 102 -0.71 -21.68 16.01
C VAL A 102 -1.00 -22.79 17.00
N VAL A 103 -0.07 -23.72 17.16
CA VAL A 103 -0.30 -24.93 17.95
C VAL A 103 0.76 -25.12 19.02
N GLU A 104 0.40 -25.79 20.10
CA GLU A 104 1.33 -26.28 21.12
C GLU A 104 2.17 -27.41 20.57
N LYS A 105 3.48 -27.43 20.87
CA LYS A 105 4.44 -28.36 20.27
C LYS A 105 4.18 -29.82 20.67
N LYS A 106 3.82 -30.09 21.93
CA LYS A 106 3.60 -31.44 22.45
C LYS A 106 2.26 -32.06 22.05
N THR A 107 1.19 -31.25 22.10
CA THR A 107 -0.19 -31.77 21.96
C THR A 107 -0.82 -31.46 20.60
N LYS A 108 -0.21 -30.59 19.78
CA LYS A 108 -0.78 -29.97 18.57
C LYS A 108 -2.12 -29.30 18.85
N LYS A 109 -2.41 -28.94 20.09
CA LYS A 109 -3.60 -28.20 20.48
C LYS A 109 -3.50 -26.76 19.95
N ILE A 110 -4.59 -26.27 19.36
CA ILE A 110 -4.63 -24.89 18.81
C ILE A 110 -4.65 -23.90 19.97
N THR A 111 -3.63 -23.04 20.01
CA THR A 111 -3.48 -21.98 21.01
C THR A 111 -3.88 -20.62 20.46
N ASP A 112 -3.68 -20.39 19.15
CA ASP A 112 -4.03 -19.13 18.48
C ASP A 112 -4.21 -19.36 16.97
N ILE A 113 -4.68 -18.29 16.28
CA ILE A 113 -4.86 -18.25 14.83
C ILE A 113 -4.30 -16.95 14.28
N LEU A 114 -3.48 -17.05 13.24
CA LEU A 114 -3.06 -15.91 12.46
C LEU A 114 -3.97 -15.75 11.24
N THR A 115 -4.80 -14.73 11.24
CA THR A 115 -5.56 -14.27 10.06
C THR A 115 -4.83 -13.13 9.36
N ASN A 116 -5.16 -12.85 8.11
CA ASN A 116 -4.59 -11.71 7.37
C ASN A 116 -4.73 -10.40 8.15
N ASP A 117 -5.87 -10.16 8.81
CA ASP A 117 -6.08 -8.97 9.62
C ASP A 117 -5.10 -8.91 10.81
N LYS A 118 -4.92 -10.04 11.51
CA LYS A 118 -4.00 -10.12 12.65
C LYS A 118 -2.55 -9.93 12.21
N ILE A 119 -2.17 -10.51 11.08
CA ILE A 119 -0.84 -10.34 10.48
C ILE A 119 -0.63 -8.87 10.08
N ASN A 120 -1.64 -8.25 9.47
CA ASN A 120 -1.58 -6.84 9.12
C ASN A 120 -1.48 -5.93 10.36
N LEU A 121 -2.17 -6.27 11.45
CA LEU A 121 -2.04 -5.57 12.74
C LEU A 121 -0.64 -5.76 13.36
N LEU A 122 -0.05 -6.94 13.24
CA LEU A 122 1.32 -7.21 13.69
C LEU A 122 2.36 -6.49 12.83
N LYS A 123 2.13 -6.37 11.53
CA LYS A 123 2.90 -5.51 10.62
C LYS A 123 2.83 -4.05 11.06
N LYS A 124 1.65 -3.55 11.43
CA LYS A 124 1.44 -2.18 11.92
C LYS A 124 2.18 -1.88 13.24
N LYS A 125 2.27 -2.86 14.17
CA LYS A 125 2.94 -2.66 15.48
C LYS A 125 4.47 -2.54 15.42
N LYS A 126 5.12 -2.80 14.28
CA LYS A 126 6.60 -2.81 14.15
C LYS A 126 7.18 -1.83 13.14
N LYS A 127 6.41 -0.87 12.65
CA LYS A 127 6.99 0.19 11.83
C LYS A 127 7.69 1.19 12.75
N ASN A 128 9.02 1.28 12.62
CA ASN A 128 9.80 2.28 13.33
C ASN A 128 9.26 3.68 13.02
N ARG A 129 9.24 4.54 14.03
CA ARG A 129 8.84 5.94 13.85
C ARG A 129 9.69 6.58 12.75
N LEU A 130 9.02 7.19 11.79
CA LEU A 130 9.68 7.91 10.70
C LEU A 130 10.17 9.26 11.21
N LYS A 131 11.48 9.42 11.34
CA LYS A 131 12.11 10.67 11.78
C LYS A 131 12.16 11.68 10.63
N ALA A 132 11.04 11.94 10.00
CA ALA A 132 10.92 12.85 8.86
C ALA A 132 9.57 13.54 8.87
N SER A 133 9.52 14.76 8.35
CA SER A 133 8.27 15.44 7.99
C SER A 133 7.74 14.88 6.68
N VAL A 134 6.45 15.07 6.42
CA VAL A 134 5.78 14.68 5.18
C VAL A 134 5.09 15.89 4.57
N VAL A 135 5.21 16.07 3.27
CA VAL A 135 4.50 17.11 2.51
C VAL A 135 3.66 16.45 1.41
N ILE A 136 2.36 16.71 1.42
CA ILE A 136 1.43 16.27 0.37
C ILE A 136 1.06 17.50 -0.49
N MET A 137 1.36 17.44 -1.78
CA MET A 137 1.07 18.48 -2.74
C MET A 137 -0.37 18.36 -3.25
N ALA A 138 -1.28 19.21 -2.77
CA ALA A 138 -2.71 19.09 -3.04
C ALA A 138 -3.35 20.38 -3.63
N GLY A 139 -2.53 21.32 -4.13
CA GLY A 139 -3.00 22.61 -4.69
C GLY A 139 -3.43 22.57 -6.17
N GLY A 140 -3.17 21.48 -6.90
CA GLY A 140 -3.41 21.37 -8.34
C GLY A 140 -4.88 21.29 -8.73
N ARG A 141 -5.25 21.81 -9.92
CA ARG A 141 -6.62 21.79 -10.47
C ARG A 141 -7.12 20.40 -10.87
N GLY A 142 -6.21 19.49 -11.23
CA GLY A 142 -6.58 18.11 -11.63
C GLY A 142 -7.28 18.03 -12.98
N GLU A 143 -6.93 18.86 -13.95
CA GLU A 143 -7.59 18.99 -15.26
C GLU A 143 -7.75 17.69 -16.04
N ARG A 144 -6.78 16.75 -15.90
CA ARG A 144 -6.82 15.42 -16.54
C ARG A 144 -7.93 14.51 -16.01
N LEU A 145 -8.58 14.89 -14.90
CA LEU A 145 -9.66 14.17 -14.26
C LEU A 145 -11.02 14.88 -14.39
N MET A 146 -11.12 15.85 -15.28
CA MET A 146 -12.41 16.43 -15.64
C MET A 146 -13.34 15.35 -16.23
N PRO A 147 -14.66 15.39 -15.97
CA PRO A 147 -15.41 16.42 -15.24
C PRO A 147 -15.42 16.26 -13.71
N TYR A 148 -14.88 15.17 -13.12
CA TYR A 148 -14.94 14.94 -11.68
C TYR A 148 -14.35 16.07 -10.85
N THR A 149 -13.23 16.62 -11.31
CA THR A 149 -12.54 17.73 -10.61
C THR A 149 -13.22 19.07 -10.76
N SER A 150 -14.22 19.19 -11.65
CA SER A 150 -15.10 20.37 -11.69
C SER A 150 -16.01 20.44 -10.45
N VAL A 151 -16.29 19.30 -9.80
CA VAL A 151 -17.14 19.24 -8.61
C VAL A 151 -16.28 19.12 -7.34
N LEU A 152 -15.39 18.11 -7.26
CA LEU A 152 -14.54 17.84 -6.10
C LEU A 152 -13.08 18.16 -6.38
N PRO A 153 -12.30 18.68 -5.41
CA PRO A 153 -10.87 18.81 -5.59
C PRO A 153 -10.23 17.41 -5.75
N LYS A 154 -9.22 17.29 -6.61
CA LYS A 154 -8.54 16.05 -6.94
C LYS A 154 -8.20 15.16 -5.73
N PRO A 155 -7.68 15.68 -4.60
CA PRO A 155 -7.37 14.87 -3.42
C PRO A 155 -8.57 14.16 -2.79
N LEU A 156 -9.79 14.66 -3.04
CA LEU A 156 -11.03 14.11 -2.51
C LEU A 156 -11.73 13.13 -3.45
N LEU A 157 -11.20 12.89 -4.64
CA LEU A 157 -11.75 11.85 -5.51
C LEU A 157 -11.65 10.48 -4.82
N PRO A 158 -12.76 9.72 -4.76
CA PRO A 158 -12.83 8.47 -4.04
C PRO A 158 -12.10 7.35 -4.78
N ILE A 159 -11.34 6.56 -4.03
CA ILE A 159 -10.88 5.22 -4.44
C ILE A 159 -11.46 4.26 -3.42
N ASN A 160 -12.23 3.30 -3.90
CA ASN A 160 -13.05 2.51 -3.01
C ASN A 160 -13.88 3.48 -2.12
N GLU A 161 -14.11 3.25 -0.91
CA GLU A 161 -14.96 4.05 -0.03
C GLU A 161 -14.25 5.27 0.62
N LYS A 162 -13.02 5.62 0.18
CA LYS A 162 -12.21 6.67 0.83
C LYS A 162 -11.63 7.66 -0.18
N PRO A 163 -11.52 8.95 0.17
CA PRO A 163 -10.78 9.92 -0.63
C PRO A 163 -9.32 9.53 -0.85
N THR A 164 -8.77 9.85 -2.01
CA THR A 164 -7.37 9.55 -2.36
C THR A 164 -6.39 10.05 -1.32
N ILE A 165 -6.55 11.28 -0.83
CA ILE A 165 -5.68 11.86 0.19
C ILE A 165 -5.72 11.07 1.51
N GLN A 166 -6.86 10.48 1.87
CA GLN A 166 -6.98 9.68 3.07
C GLN A 166 -6.15 8.40 2.98
N HIS A 167 -6.09 7.74 1.81
CA HIS A 167 -5.23 6.59 1.62
C HIS A 167 -3.76 6.93 1.84
N ILE A 168 -3.31 8.10 1.36
CA ILE A 168 -1.94 8.57 1.54
C ILE A 168 -1.67 8.87 3.02
N ILE A 169 -2.56 9.61 3.68
CA ILE A 169 -2.44 9.95 5.10
C ILE A 169 -2.44 8.68 5.97
N ASP A 170 -3.39 7.76 5.75
CA ASP A 170 -3.49 6.47 6.48
C ASP A 170 -2.19 5.65 6.33
N LYS A 171 -1.54 5.73 5.17
CA LYS A 171 -0.26 5.05 4.93
C LYS A 171 0.86 5.67 5.76
N PHE A 172 1.00 6.99 5.77
CA PHE A 172 1.99 7.68 6.60
C PHE A 172 1.74 7.51 8.10
N TYR A 173 0.49 7.42 8.53
CA TYR A 173 0.12 7.17 9.93
C TYR A 173 0.73 5.87 10.49
N GLN A 174 0.95 4.88 9.63
CA GLN A 174 1.60 3.63 10.04
C GLN A 174 3.05 3.83 10.50
N TYR A 175 3.67 4.93 10.11
CA TYR A 175 5.06 5.28 10.42
C TYR A 175 5.19 6.43 11.42
N THR A 176 4.08 6.98 11.91
CA THR A 176 4.06 8.10 12.85
C THR A 176 5.08 9.21 12.52
N PRO A 177 4.93 9.90 11.36
CA PRO A 177 5.83 10.99 10.99
C PRO A 177 5.75 12.12 12.02
N GLU A 178 6.76 12.99 12.08
CA GLU A 178 6.76 14.09 13.04
C GLU A 178 5.68 15.12 12.75
N ASN A 179 5.56 15.55 11.49
CA ASN A 179 4.53 16.46 11.01
C ASN A 179 4.10 16.05 9.60
N LEU A 180 2.84 16.33 9.27
CA LEU A 180 2.30 16.16 7.95
C LEU A 180 1.73 17.49 7.45
N PHE A 181 2.33 18.03 6.40
CA PHE A 181 1.91 19.26 5.74
C PHE A 181 1.10 18.92 4.49
N VAL A 182 0.02 19.67 4.24
CA VAL A 182 -0.78 19.57 3.02
C VAL A 182 -0.85 20.95 2.39
N THR A 183 -0.28 21.13 1.19
CA THR A 183 -0.41 22.38 0.44
C THR A 183 -1.75 22.39 -0.30
N ILE A 184 -2.51 23.46 -0.21
CA ILE A 184 -3.85 23.59 -0.75
C ILE A 184 -4.00 24.89 -1.53
N ASN A 185 -4.71 24.85 -2.67
CA ASN A 185 -5.04 26.03 -3.47
C ASN A 185 -6.42 25.88 -4.13
N TYR A 186 -6.53 25.11 -5.21
CA TYR A 186 -7.78 24.91 -5.93
C TYR A 186 -8.84 24.24 -5.04
N LYS A 187 -10.03 24.86 -4.93
CA LYS A 187 -11.13 24.41 -4.04
C LYS A 187 -10.66 24.15 -2.60
N SER A 188 -9.75 25.00 -2.11
CA SER A 188 -9.09 24.85 -0.83
C SER A 188 -10.07 24.70 0.34
N GLU A 189 -11.21 25.38 0.32
CA GLU A 189 -12.22 25.35 1.41
C GLU A 189 -12.84 23.97 1.59
N ILE A 190 -13.15 23.28 0.48
CA ILE A 190 -13.71 21.93 0.50
C ILE A 190 -12.68 20.96 1.10
N LEU A 191 -11.43 21.01 0.64
CA LEU A 191 -10.36 20.15 1.13
C LEU A 191 -10.03 20.46 2.59
N GLU A 192 -9.99 21.71 2.97
CA GLU A 192 -9.71 22.13 4.34
C GLU A 192 -10.80 21.68 5.33
N SER A 193 -12.07 21.81 4.94
CA SER A 193 -13.20 21.31 5.73
C SER A 193 -13.11 19.80 5.96
N TYR A 194 -12.79 19.03 4.92
CA TYR A 194 -12.54 17.59 5.04
C TYR A 194 -11.38 17.29 6.01
N LEU A 195 -10.23 17.95 5.83
CA LEU A 195 -9.06 17.74 6.68
C LEU A 195 -9.32 18.16 8.14
N LYS A 196 -10.16 19.18 8.38
CA LYS A 196 -10.59 19.61 9.71
C LYS A 196 -11.39 18.50 10.43
N GLU A 197 -12.37 17.91 9.73
CA GLU A 197 -13.13 16.78 10.26
C GLU A 197 -12.24 15.54 10.47
N PHE A 198 -11.33 15.28 9.55
CA PHE A 198 -10.39 14.16 9.67
C PHE A 198 -9.49 14.32 10.92
N ARG A 199 -8.99 15.54 11.20
CA ARG A 199 -8.18 15.85 12.39
C ARG A 199 -8.92 15.61 13.69
N LYS A 200 -10.21 15.97 13.79
CA LYS A 200 -11.03 15.71 14.99
C LYS A 200 -11.11 14.23 15.34
N LYS A 201 -11.17 13.36 14.31
CA LYS A 201 -11.27 11.91 14.48
C LYS A 201 -9.92 11.21 14.70
N ASN A 202 -8.81 11.88 14.37
CA ASN A 202 -7.46 11.30 14.34
C ASN A 202 -6.45 12.27 14.97
N THR A 203 -6.29 12.18 16.29
CA THR A 203 -5.45 13.12 17.07
C THR A 203 -3.96 12.72 17.13
N SER A 204 -3.59 11.57 16.57
CA SER A 204 -2.23 10.99 16.73
C SER A 204 -1.15 11.63 15.86
N ILE A 205 -1.52 12.40 14.81
CA ILE A 205 -0.56 13.11 13.93
C ILE A 205 -1.05 14.53 13.69
N SER A 206 -0.14 15.48 13.82
CA SER A 206 -0.40 16.87 13.46
C SER A 206 -0.47 17.01 11.93
N ILE A 207 -1.64 17.38 11.39
CA ILE A 207 -1.82 17.74 9.98
C ILE A 207 -1.91 19.26 9.91
N ILE A 208 -1.01 19.88 9.15
CA ILE A 208 -0.91 21.32 8.98
C ILE A 208 -1.25 21.66 7.51
N THR A 209 -2.26 22.46 7.29
CA THR A 209 -2.63 22.93 5.95
C THR A 209 -1.90 24.22 5.61
N ILE A 210 -1.37 24.33 4.39
CA ILE A 210 -0.67 25.51 3.87
C ILE A 210 -1.45 26.01 2.65
N LYS A 211 -2.13 27.13 2.80
CA LYS A 211 -2.92 27.73 1.74
C LYS A 211 -2.03 28.62 0.86
N GLU A 212 -1.94 28.29 -0.42
CA GLU A 212 -1.26 29.10 -1.42
C GLU A 212 -2.17 30.24 -1.88
N LYS A 213 -1.68 31.47 -1.88
CA LYS A 213 -2.43 32.64 -2.37
C LYS A 213 -2.63 32.63 -3.90
N LYS A 214 -1.69 32.05 -4.63
CA LYS A 214 -1.69 31.84 -6.08
C LYS A 214 -1.07 30.48 -6.41
N PRO A 215 -1.37 29.86 -7.56
CA PRO A 215 -0.74 28.63 -7.98
C PRO A 215 0.78 28.82 -8.11
N LEU A 216 1.56 28.06 -7.33
CA LEU A 216 3.03 28.16 -7.31
C LEU A 216 3.72 26.98 -7.97
N GLY A 217 2.99 26.15 -8.70
CA GLY A 217 3.50 24.92 -9.29
C GLY A 217 3.71 23.83 -8.24
N THR A 218 4.34 22.73 -8.65
CA THR A 218 4.52 21.56 -7.78
C THR A 218 5.72 21.63 -6.84
N ALA A 219 6.50 22.73 -6.82
CA ALA A 219 7.62 22.94 -5.93
C ALA A 219 7.60 24.29 -5.19
N GLY A 220 7.02 25.32 -5.77
CA GLY A 220 7.10 26.68 -5.23
C GLY A 220 6.49 26.84 -3.84
N SER A 221 5.41 26.10 -3.52
CA SER A 221 4.76 26.12 -2.21
C SER A 221 5.65 25.62 -1.06
N LEU A 222 6.67 24.82 -1.35
CA LEU A 222 7.65 24.37 -0.36
C LEU A 222 8.40 25.52 0.31
N PHE A 223 8.45 26.70 -0.33
CA PHE A 223 9.06 27.88 0.25
C PHE A 223 8.45 28.26 1.60
N PHE A 224 7.13 28.15 1.74
CA PHE A 224 6.42 28.57 2.95
C PHE A 224 6.64 27.66 4.15
N ILE A 225 7.02 26.42 3.92
CA ILE A 225 7.19 25.41 4.97
C ILE A 225 8.66 25.06 5.23
N LYS A 226 9.60 25.56 4.42
CA LYS A 226 11.01 25.16 4.48
C LYS A 226 11.62 25.31 5.89
N LYS A 227 11.21 26.30 6.68
CA LYS A 227 11.72 26.49 8.06
C LYS A 227 11.20 25.42 9.03
N GLN A 228 10.00 24.89 8.81
CA GLN A 228 9.32 23.91 9.68
C GLN A 228 9.68 22.46 9.36
N LEU A 229 10.30 22.22 8.19
CA LEU A 229 10.71 20.89 7.77
C LEU A 229 11.98 20.42 8.49
N LYS A 230 12.06 19.10 8.69
CA LYS A 230 13.28 18.42 9.17
C LYS A 230 14.33 18.34 8.06
N ASP A 231 15.55 17.90 8.42
CA ASP A 231 16.69 17.81 7.50
C ASP A 231 16.40 16.98 6.27
N ASN A 232 15.64 15.89 6.42
CA ASN A 232 15.12 15.11 5.31
C ASN A 232 13.60 14.98 5.50
N PHE A 233 12.86 15.11 4.41
CA PHE A 233 11.42 15.03 4.42
C PHE A 233 10.89 14.26 3.20
N PHE A 234 9.70 13.68 3.34
CA PHE A 234 8.97 13.10 2.21
C PHE A 234 8.14 14.16 1.51
N LEU A 235 8.17 14.12 0.20
CA LEU A 235 7.27 14.90 -0.66
C LEU A 235 6.49 13.93 -1.53
N THR A 236 5.17 14.10 -1.62
CA THR A 236 4.33 13.27 -2.49
C THR A 236 3.22 14.09 -3.12
N ASN A 237 2.86 13.71 -4.34
CA ASN A 237 1.63 14.20 -4.96
C ASN A 237 0.40 13.63 -4.23
N CYS A 238 -0.73 14.31 -4.30
CA CYS A 238 -1.99 13.88 -3.68
C CYS A 238 -2.72 12.77 -4.45
N ASP A 239 -2.17 12.31 -5.56
CA ASP A 239 -2.72 11.27 -6.45
C ASP A 239 -1.84 10.03 -6.55
N THR A 240 -0.80 9.95 -5.73
CA THR A 240 0.21 8.89 -5.73
C THR A 240 0.12 8.07 -4.46
N ILE A 241 -0.20 6.77 -4.59
CA ILE A 241 -0.22 5.83 -3.47
C ILE A 241 0.89 4.80 -3.68
N ILE A 242 1.87 4.77 -2.76
CA ILE A 242 3.02 3.86 -2.79
C ILE A 242 2.85 2.75 -1.76
N ASN A 243 2.85 1.49 -2.21
CA ASN A 243 2.78 0.29 -1.39
C ASN A 243 4.15 -0.33 -1.12
N SER A 244 5.09 0.49 -0.65
CA SER A 244 6.42 0.07 -0.21
C SER A 244 6.65 0.40 1.26
N ASP A 245 7.73 -0.08 1.85
CA ASP A 245 8.14 0.33 3.19
C ASP A 245 8.85 1.69 3.12
N TYR A 246 8.26 2.71 3.75
CA TYR A 246 8.80 4.07 3.74
C TYR A 246 10.12 4.18 4.54
N ASN A 247 10.36 3.30 5.52
CA ASN A 247 11.65 3.24 6.19
C ASN A 247 12.75 2.68 5.28
N GLU A 248 12.43 1.75 4.35
CA GLU A 248 13.39 1.29 3.35
C GLU A 248 13.77 2.41 2.38
N ILE A 249 12.78 3.17 1.89
CA ILE A 249 13.00 4.33 1.02
C ILE A 249 13.87 5.37 1.73
N TYR A 250 13.54 5.70 2.98
CA TYR A 250 14.29 6.66 3.79
C TYR A 250 15.71 6.19 4.07
N SER A 251 15.88 4.92 4.45
CA SER A 251 17.19 4.31 4.70
C SER A 251 18.06 4.28 3.45
N HIS A 252 17.47 4.03 2.28
CA HIS A 252 18.18 4.10 1.00
C HIS A 252 18.68 5.52 0.74
N HIS A 253 17.83 6.54 0.92
CA HIS A 253 18.21 7.95 0.77
C HIS A 253 19.44 8.30 1.61
N ILE A 254 19.40 7.94 2.90
CA ILE A 254 20.51 8.20 3.83
C ILE A 254 21.78 7.41 3.45
N LYS A 255 21.66 6.09 3.19
CA LYS A 255 22.81 5.24 2.85
C LYS A 255 23.50 5.66 1.56
N LYS A 256 22.73 6.08 0.56
CA LYS A 256 23.26 6.55 -0.73
C LYS A 256 23.77 7.99 -0.66
N LYS A 257 23.56 8.69 0.48
CA LYS A 257 23.91 10.10 0.67
C LYS A 257 23.32 10.97 -0.45
N ASN A 258 22.08 10.71 -0.84
CA ASN A 258 21.40 11.51 -1.85
C ASN A 258 20.90 12.82 -1.22
N ASP A 259 20.88 13.89 -1.99
CA ASP A 259 20.17 15.12 -1.62
C ASP A 259 18.68 15.02 -2.03
N ILE A 260 18.40 14.31 -3.14
CA ILE A 260 17.04 13.98 -3.58
C ILE A 260 17.00 12.51 -3.97
N THR A 261 16.03 11.76 -3.47
CA THR A 261 15.71 10.40 -3.95
C THR A 261 14.32 10.42 -4.59
N ILE A 262 14.26 10.07 -5.87
CA ILE A 262 13.04 9.91 -6.64
C ILE A 262 12.60 8.45 -6.53
N VAL A 263 11.38 8.19 -6.07
CA VAL A 263 10.80 6.85 -6.15
C VAL A 263 10.28 6.64 -7.57
N THR A 264 10.79 5.63 -8.25
CA THR A 264 10.42 5.30 -9.62
C THR A 264 9.77 3.93 -9.70
N ALA A 265 8.78 3.79 -10.57
CA ALA A 265 8.17 2.50 -10.89
C ALA A 265 8.69 1.97 -12.22
N ILE A 266 9.12 0.72 -12.24
CA ILE A 266 9.58 0.06 -13.48
C ILE A 266 8.35 -0.26 -14.32
N LYS A 267 8.12 0.51 -15.39
CA LYS A 267 7.08 0.25 -16.39
C LYS A 267 7.66 -0.50 -17.58
N LYS A 268 7.00 -1.60 -17.95
CA LYS A 268 7.33 -2.40 -19.13
C LYS A 268 6.33 -2.07 -20.22
N PHE A 269 6.84 -1.77 -21.39
CA PHE A 269 6.06 -1.49 -22.57
C PHE A 269 6.48 -2.43 -23.69
N GLU A 270 5.53 -3.18 -24.25
CA GLU A 270 5.75 -4.08 -25.40
C GLU A 270 5.15 -3.42 -26.63
N VAL A 271 5.94 -3.21 -27.67
CA VAL A 271 5.44 -2.77 -28.96
C VAL A 271 4.93 -4.02 -29.68
N PRO A 272 3.61 -4.11 -30.01
CA PRO A 272 3.05 -5.34 -30.58
C PRO A 272 3.40 -5.57 -32.06
N TYR A 273 4.39 -4.85 -32.58
CA TYR A 273 4.84 -4.86 -33.98
C TYR A 273 6.37 -5.00 -34.06
N GLY A 274 6.86 -5.40 -35.24
CA GLY A 274 8.27 -5.27 -35.57
C GLY A 274 8.69 -3.80 -35.64
N VAL A 275 9.74 -3.43 -34.90
CA VAL A 275 10.30 -2.07 -34.90
C VAL A 275 11.53 -2.06 -35.79
N CYS A 276 11.48 -1.28 -36.86
CA CYS A 276 12.58 -1.08 -37.79
C CYS A 276 13.37 0.18 -37.36
N THR A 277 14.69 0.07 -37.35
CA THR A 277 15.58 1.21 -37.16
C THR A 277 16.65 1.24 -38.25
N VAL A 278 16.95 2.43 -38.74
CA VAL A 278 18.06 2.67 -39.67
C VAL A 278 19.03 3.62 -39.00
N SER A 279 20.26 3.18 -38.80
CA SER A 279 21.34 3.99 -38.24
C SER A 279 22.60 3.79 -39.07
N ASN A 280 23.22 4.87 -39.54
CA ASN A 280 24.44 4.83 -40.35
C ASN A 280 24.37 3.85 -41.53
N ASN A 281 23.25 3.87 -42.31
CA ASN A 281 22.93 2.95 -43.42
C ASN A 281 22.76 1.46 -43.01
N ASN A 282 22.75 1.13 -41.72
CA ASN A 282 22.48 -0.23 -41.28
C ASN A 282 21.01 -0.35 -40.87
N PHE A 283 20.29 -1.28 -41.51
CA PHE A 283 18.94 -1.66 -41.15
C PHE A 283 18.94 -2.69 -40.01
N SER A 284 18.09 -2.53 -39.06
CA SER A 284 17.80 -3.55 -38.06
C SER A 284 16.28 -3.61 -37.76
N MET A 285 15.78 -4.81 -37.51
CA MET A 285 14.39 -5.04 -37.14
C MET A 285 14.34 -5.88 -35.85
N LYS A 286 13.54 -5.46 -34.88
CA LYS A 286 13.27 -6.20 -33.64
C LYS A 286 11.79 -6.51 -33.57
N GLU A 287 11.42 -7.81 -33.57
CA GLU A 287 10.04 -8.26 -33.46
C GLU A 287 9.58 -8.07 -31.99
N LYS A 288 8.45 -7.40 -31.81
CA LYS A 288 7.77 -7.16 -30.52
C LYS A 288 8.74 -6.77 -29.39
N PRO A 289 9.55 -5.71 -29.56
CA PRO A 289 10.55 -5.34 -28.57
C PRO A 289 9.89 -4.89 -27.26
N LYS A 290 10.52 -5.27 -26.14
CA LYS A 290 10.12 -4.88 -24.80
C LYS A 290 11.05 -3.80 -24.29
N PHE A 291 10.47 -2.68 -23.91
CA PHE A 291 11.18 -1.57 -23.27
C PHE A 291 10.82 -1.49 -21.80
N SER A 292 11.78 -1.10 -20.96
CA SER A 292 11.51 -0.81 -19.56
C SER A 292 12.01 0.59 -19.22
N TYR A 293 11.19 1.34 -18.50
CA TYR A 293 11.48 2.71 -18.11
C TYR A 293 11.20 2.91 -16.63
N ASN A 294 12.02 3.72 -15.98
CA ASN A 294 11.82 4.19 -14.63
C ASN A 294 10.87 5.39 -14.64
N ALA A 295 9.57 5.15 -14.48
CA ALA A 295 8.56 6.21 -14.43
C ALA A 295 8.61 6.91 -13.07
N ASN A 296 8.68 8.24 -13.08
CA ASN A 296 8.58 9.06 -11.87
C ASN A 296 7.19 8.91 -11.25
N THR A 297 7.12 8.48 -9.99
CA THR A 297 5.84 8.25 -9.31
C THR A 297 5.24 9.51 -8.68
N GLY A 298 5.99 10.59 -8.58
CA GLY A 298 5.59 11.76 -7.80
C GLY A 298 5.77 11.58 -6.28
N PHE A 299 6.66 10.68 -5.88
CA PHE A 299 7.00 10.43 -4.47
C PHE A 299 8.51 10.54 -4.27
N TYR A 300 8.95 11.33 -3.28
CA TYR A 300 10.33 11.73 -3.13
C TYR A 300 10.77 11.73 -1.67
N VAL A 301 12.07 11.57 -1.43
CA VAL A 301 12.75 11.99 -0.18
C VAL A 301 13.73 13.09 -0.53
N ILE A 302 13.66 14.21 0.16
CA ILE A 302 14.40 15.43 -0.17
C ILE A 302 15.11 15.95 1.07
N LYS A 303 16.38 16.30 0.92
CA LYS A 303 17.13 17.02 1.94
C LYS A 303 16.71 18.50 1.95
N LYS A 304 16.40 19.03 3.11
CA LYS A 304 15.96 20.42 3.30
C LYS A 304 16.85 21.45 2.61
N ASP A 305 18.16 21.18 2.56
CA ASP A 305 19.14 22.05 1.92
C ASP A 305 18.86 22.32 0.43
N CYS A 306 18.20 21.38 -0.28
CA CYS A 306 17.75 21.57 -1.65
C CYS A 306 16.74 22.72 -1.79
N LEU A 307 16.01 23.09 -0.72
CA LEU A 307 15.04 24.16 -0.76
C LEU A 307 15.64 25.56 -0.78
N LYS A 308 16.99 25.69 -0.74
CA LYS A 308 17.68 26.96 -0.90
C LYS A 308 17.52 27.55 -2.29
N VAL A 309 17.26 26.72 -3.32
CA VAL A 309 16.98 27.18 -4.69
C VAL A 309 15.63 27.90 -4.83
N LEU A 310 14.73 27.75 -3.84
CA LEU A 310 13.40 28.33 -3.92
C LEU A 310 13.42 29.82 -3.56
N LYS A 311 12.79 30.64 -4.41
CA LYS A 311 12.52 32.05 -4.14
C LYS A 311 11.10 32.24 -3.62
N LYS A 312 10.88 33.35 -2.93
CA LYS A 312 9.58 33.70 -2.37
C LYS A 312 8.55 33.93 -3.49
N GLU A 313 7.40 33.22 -3.38
CA GLU A 313 6.26 33.38 -4.30
C GLU A 313 6.57 33.16 -5.80
N GLU A 314 7.66 32.45 -6.11
CA GLU A 314 8.00 32.06 -7.46
C GLU A 314 7.23 30.80 -7.87
N HIS A 315 6.63 30.84 -9.08
CA HIS A 315 6.05 29.65 -9.67
C HIS A 315 7.18 28.71 -10.13
N LEU A 316 7.25 27.50 -9.57
CA LEU A 316 8.26 26.51 -9.94
C LEU A 316 7.64 25.11 -9.99
N ASN A 317 7.77 24.47 -11.15
CA ASN A 317 7.41 23.07 -11.29
C ASN A 317 8.51 22.16 -10.73
N PHE A 318 8.16 20.93 -10.39
CA PHE A 318 9.12 20.01 -9.74
C PHE A 318 10.27 19.64 -10.68
N ASN A 319 10.04 19.51 -11.99
CA ASN A 319 11.11 19.23 -12.95
C ASN A 319 12.14 20.38 -12.98
N ASP A 320 11.67 21.62 -12.97
CA ASP A 320 12.57 22.81 -12.96
C ASP A 320 13.31 22.90 -11.61
N PHE A 321 12.65 22.54 -10.52
CA PHE A 321 13.28 22.40 -9.21
C PHE A 321 14.42 21.37 -9.23
N LEU A 322 14.21 20.19 -9.83
CA LEU A 322 15.25 19.17 -9.98
C LEU A 322 16.44 19.68 -10.81
N LEU A 323 16.17 20.35 -11.93
CA LEU A 323 17.22 20.94 -12.77
C LEU A 323 18.03 22.01 -12.02
N ASN A 324 17.35 22.86 -11.24
CA ASN A 324 18.01 23.87 -10.42
C ASN A 324 18.89 23.24 -9.33
N CYS A 325 18.42 22.15 -8.70
CA CYS A 325 19.21 21.39 -7.74
C CYS A 325 20.44 20.75 -8.42
N GLN A 326 20.26 20.17 -9.61
CA GLN A 326 21.37 19.56 -10.38
C GLN A 326 22.43 20.60 -10.75
N LYS A 327 22.05 21.81 -11.18
CA LYS A 327 22.96 22.94 -11.45
C LYS A 327 23.77 23.34 -10.20
N GLN A 328 23.25 23.07 -8.99
CA GLN A 328 23.96 23.30 -7.72
C GLN A 328 24.70 22.03 -7.22
N ASN A 329 25.00 21.09 -8.11
CA ASN A 329 25.70 19.84 -7.81
C ASN A 329 25.03 18.99 -6.71
N LYS A 330 23.69 19.10 -6.54
CA LYS A 330 22.95 18.23 -5.62
C LYS A 330 22.87 16.82 -6.18
N LYS A 331 23.13 15.83 -5.34
CA LYS A 331 23.08 14.43 -5.72
C LYS A 331 21.64 13.93 -5.80
N ILE A 332 21.19 13.62 -7.02
CA ILE A 332 19.88 13.05 -7.29
C ILE A 332 20.05 11.55 -7.55
N GLY A 333 19.31 10.72 -6.83
CA GLY A 333 19.28 9.27 -7.00
C GLY A 333 17.85 8.74 -7.13
N ILE A 334 17.72 7.47 -7.48
CA ILE A 334 16.44 6.79 -7.63
C ILE A 334 16.30 5.65 -6.63
N PHE A 335 15.03 5.35 -6.26
CA PHE A 335 14.63 4.15 -5.55
C PHE A 335 13.56 3.44 -6.39
N GLU A 336 13.88 2.27 -6.91
CA GLU A 336 13.03 1.53 -7.84
C GLU A 336 12.01 0.68 -7.10
N ILE A 337 10.76 0.71 -7.56
CA ILE A 337 9.71 -0.19 -7.11
C ILE A 337 9.06 -0.90 -8.31
N ASN A 338 8.46 -2.06 -8.06
CA ASN A 338 7.63 -2.72 -9.05
C ASN A 338 6.36 -1.90 -9.33
N GLU A 339 5.87 -1.90 -10.58
CA GLU A 339 4.67 -1.16 -11.01
C GLU A 339 3.44 -1.48 -10.14
N ASN A 340 3.25 -2.72 -9.71
CA ASN A 340 2.13 -3.13 -8.86
C ASN A 340 2.14 -2.52 -7.45
N ARG A 341 3.23 -1.89 -7.05
CA ARG A 341 3.35 -1.14 -5.79
C ARG A 341 3.00 0.35 -5.91
N TRP A 342 2.71 0.80 -7.11
CA TRP A 342 2.33 2.17 -7.40
C TRP A 342 0.89 2.23 -7.93
N THR A 343 0.06 3.04 -7.31
CA THR A 343 -1.27 3.39 -7.80
C THR A 343 -1.28 4.87 -8.15
N ASP A 344 -1.35 5.15 -9.45
CA ASP A 344 -1.55 6.49 -9.99
C ASP A 344 -3.05 6.76 -10.16
N VAL A 345 -3.53 7.84 -9.59
CA VAL A 345 -4.93 8.29 -9.70
C VAL A 345 -5.04 9.60 -10.47
N GLY A 346 -3.93 10.09 -10.99
CA GLY A 346 -3.83 11.35 -11.72
C GLY A 346 -4.30 11.30 -13.17
N GLN A 347 -4.54 10.11 -13.73
CA GLN A 347 -4.98 9.86 -15.11
C GLN A 347 -6.37 9.23 -15.12
N MET A 348 -7.27 9.68 -15.99
CA MET A 348 -8.64 9.16 -16.10
C MET A 348 -8.68 7.63 -16.30
N LYS A 349 -7.81 7.10 -17.18
CA LYS A 349 -7.72 5.68 -17.46
C LYS A 349 -7.34 4.87 -16.21
N GLU A 350 -6.35 5.31 -15.48
CA GLU A 350 -5.89 4.65 -14.24
C GLU A 350 -6.89 4.82 -13.11
N TYR A 351 -7.54 5.99 -13.02
CA TYR A 351 -8.60 6.25 -12.04
C TYR A 351 -9.77 5.29 -12.22
N LYS A 352 -10.33 5.16 -13.45
CA LYS A 352 -11.40 4.20 -13.78
C LYS A 352 -11.01 2.75 -13.48
N LYS A 353 -9.77 2.35 -13.79
CA LYS A 353 -9.25 1.00 -13.50
C LYS A 353 -9.20 0.71 -12.00
N ASN A 354 -8.93 1.71 -11.18
CA ASN A 354 -8.83 1.54 -9.73
C ASN A 354 -10.20 1.56 -9.02
N ILE A 355 -11.19 2.26 -9.56
CA ILE A 355 -12.58 2.19 -9.08
C ILE A 355 -13.19 0.81 -9.40
N ASN A 356 -12.92 0.27 -10.59
CA ASN A 356 -13.55 -0.98 -11.08
C ASN A 356 -12.86 -2.25 -10.55
N LYS A 357 -11.78 -2.17 -9.78
CA LYS A 357 -11.10 -3.35 -9.20
C LYS A 357 -11.86 -4.06 -8.09
N GLN A 358 -13.07 -3.62 -7.74
CA GLN A 358 -13.92 -4.20 -6.69
C GLN A 358 -15.25 -4.78 -7.21
N VAL A 359 -15.43 -4.98 -8.50
CA VAL A 359 -16.59 -5.74 -9.04
C VAL A 359 -16.16 -7.16 -9.37
#